data_99483ad80ef0aff311b7b596ee387e19
#
_entry.id   99483ad80ef0aff311b7b596ee387e19
#
_cell.length_a   1.000
_cell.length_b   1.000
_cell.length_c   1.000
_cell.angle_alpha   90.00
_cell.angle_beta   90.00
_cell.angle_gamma   90.00
#
_symmetry.space_group_name_H-M   'P 1'
#
loop_
_entity.id
_entity.type
_entity.pdbx_description
1 polymer ?
#
loop_
_entity_poly.entity_id
_entity_poly.type
_entity_poly.pdbx_seq_one_letter_code
_entity_poly.pdbx_strand_id
1 'polypeptide(L)'
;SWVESVNTTFSGLRESKAKLSICSKVCYAIGGAPYQITGCALGFFLQIYLLDVVQMDPFYASIILFVGRVWDAITDPLVGFFISKSSWTCFGRLMPWIVFSTPFGVISYFMIWLVPDISQGQVMWYLFFYCIFQTLVTCFHVPYSALTMFISREQSERDSATAYRMTVEVLGTVLGTAIQGQIVGRVDIPCIPDPPFFNMNNSSVVLEEVNITRDTGSLSDTRNAYMIAAGVIGGIYILCATILSLGVRERQESSELQLAEPVSFFQGLKLVMKHRPYIKLIAAFLFTSLAFMLLEGNFALFCTYTLGFRNEFQNILLAIMLSATLTIPFWQWFLVRFGKKTAVYIGISSATPFLISVVILESNLVMTYVVAVAAGMSVAAAFLLPWSMLPDVVDDFNLQHPDCRGHEAIFFSFYVFFTKFASGVSLGISTLSLDFAGYKTRGCSQPEEVNLTLKILVSAAPVALIVLGLLLFKLYPIDEDRRKKNKKALQDLRWLAAN
;
A
#
# COMPACT_ATOMS: atom_id res chain seq x y z
N SER A 1 -1.55 31.25 -48.55
CA SER A 1 -1.67 32.56 -47.99
C SER A 1 -2.84 32.73 -47.00
N TRP A 2 -4.12 32.90 -47.40
CA TRP A 2 -5.21 33.08 -46.41
C TRP A 2 -5.60 31.77 -45.71
N VAL A 3 -5.59 30.65 -46.40
CA VAL A 3 -5.85 29.31 -45.86
C VAL A 3 -4.73 28.87 -44.91
N GLU A 4 -3.49 29.23 -45.13
CA GLU A 4 -2.38 28.96 -44.22
C GLU A 4 -2.46 29.77 -42.94
N SER A 5 -2.87 31.05 -43.03
CA SER A 5 -3.06 31.90 -41.84
C SER A 5 -4.24 31.46 -40.99
N VAL A 6 -5.31 30.97 -41.62
CA VAL A 6 -6.47 30.40 -40.89
C VAL A 6 -6.09 29.08 -40.24
N ASN A 7 -5.35 28.22 -40.91
CA ASN A 7 -4.89 26.95 -40.34
C ASN A 7 -3.91 27.15 -39.17
N THR A 8 -2.99 28.13 -39.25
CA THR A 8 -2.10 28.46 -38.15
C THR A 8 -2.82 29.06 -36.97
N THR A 9 -3.86 29.87 -37.22
CA THR A 9 -4.70 30.46 -36.15
C THR A 9 -5.58 29.41 -35.50
N PHE A 10 -6.11 28.43 -36.25
CA PHE A 10 -6.89 27.31 -35.72
C PHE A 10 -6.01 26.28 -34.99
N SER A 11 -4.76 26.03 -35.44
CA SER A 11 -3.82 25.18 -34.71
C SER A 11 -3.34 25.83 -33.42
N GLY A 12 -3.07 27.12 -33.41
CA GLY A 12 -2.73 27.88 -32.20
C GLY A 12 -3.87 27.95 -31.18
N LEU A 13 -5.11 28.07 -31.65
CA LEU A 13 -6.31 28.00 -30.79
C LEU A 13 -6.59 26.57 -30.28
N ARG A 14 -6.23 25.54 -31.04
CA ARG A 14 -6.30 24.15 -30.61
C ARG A 14 -5.22 23.82 -29.58
N GLU A 15 -4.00 24.30 -29.77
CA GLU A 15 -2.91 24.11 -28.80
C GLU A 15 -3.18 24.86 -27.47
N SER A 16 -3.76 26.05 -27.50
CA SER A 16 -4.05 26.80 -26.27
C SER A 16 -5.21 26.21 -25.46
N LYS A 17 -6.10 25.40 -26.07
CA LYS A 17 -7.22 24.73 -25.39
C LYS A 17 -6.86 23.38 -24.78
N ALA A 18 -5.68 22.80 -25.08
CA ALA A 18 -5.29 21.46 -24.68
C ALA A 18 -4.52 21.43 -23.35
N LYS A 19 -4.00 22.57 -22.87
CA LYS A 19 -3.23 22.64 -21.61
C LYS A 19 -4.16 22.63 -20.40
N LEU A 20 -3.91 21.68 -19.49
CA LEU A 20 -4.54 21.66 -18.17
C LEU A 20 -3.97 22.79 -17.30
N SER A 21 -4.84 23.44 -16.52
CA SER A 21 -4.39 24.40 -15.50
C SER A 21 -3.64 23.66 -14.38
N ILE A 22 -2.68 24.31 -13.76
CA ILE A 22 -1.96 23.77 -12.59
C ILE A 22 -2.93 23.45 -11.46
N CYS A 23 -3.96 24.25 -11.28
CA CYS A 23 -5.02 24.01 -10.30
C CYS A 23 -5.73 22.68 -10.53
N SER A 24 -6.10 22.35 -11.78
CA SER A 24 -6.70 21.03 -12.10
C SER A 24 -5.77 19.88 -11.84
N LYS A 25 -4.49 20.01 -12.13
CA LYS A 25 -3.47 18.99 -11.84
C LYS A 25 -3.31 18.75 -10.34
N VAL A 26 -3.27 19.81 -9.55
CA VAL A 26 -3.19 19.74 -8.08
C VAL A 26 -4.45 19.12 -7.49
N CYS A 27 -5.62 19.53 -7.94
CA CYS A 27 -6.89 18.93 -7.50
C CYS A 27 -6.98 17.45 -7.84
N TYR A 28 -6.53 17.05 -9.01
CA TYR A 28 -6.43 15.64 -9.40
C TYR A 28 -5.45 14.88 -8.51
N ALA A 29 -4.28 15.43 -8.23
CA ALA A 29 -3.26 14.83 -7.40
C ALA A 29 -3.74 14.58 -5.95
N ILE A 30 -4.45 15.54 -5.38
CA ILE A 30 -5.01 15.45 -4.02
C ILE A 30 -5.95 14.24 -3.87
N GLY A 31 -6.66 13.86 -4.91
CA GLY A 31 -7.51 12.67 -4.91
C GLY A 31 -6.78 11.34 -4.67
N GLY A 32 -5.47 11.29 -4.84
CA GLY A 32 -4.65 10.10 -4.53
C GLY A 32 -4.31 9.91 -3.05
N ALA A 33 -4.46 10.95 -2.24
CA ALA A 33 -4.11 10.91 -0.82
C ALA A 33 -4.99 9.96 0.03
N PRO A 34 -6.31 9.88 -0.12
CA PRO A 34 -7.14 9.04 0.74
C PRO A 34 -6.75 7.56 0.77
N TYR A 35 -6.46 6.99 -0.38
CA TYR A 35 -6.05 5.59 -0.48
C TYR A 35 -4.74 5.32 0.26
N GLN A 36 -3.75 6.17 0.12
CA GLN A 36 -2.45 6.02 0.76
C GLN A 36 -2.52 6.25 2.27
N ILE A 37 -3.24 7.27 2.72
CA ILE A 37 -3.40 7.57 4.13
C ILE A 37 -4.09 6.43 4.87
N THR A 38 -5.22 5.96 4.37
CA THR A 38 -5.96 4.85 4.99
C THR A 38 -5.21 3.53 4.90
N GLY A 39 -4.55 3.27 3.79
CA GLY A 39 -3.74 2.07 3.57
C GLY A 39 -2.57 1.97 4.53
N CYS A 40 -1.86 3.06 4.78
CA CYS A 40 -0.77 3.10 5.76
C CYS A 40 -1.26 2.91 7.19
N ALA A 41 -2.34 3.58 7.57
CA ALA A 41 -2.92 3.44 8.90
C ALA A 41 -3.34 1.98 9.17
N LEU A 42 -4.02 1.35 8.23
CA LEU A 42 -4.42 -0.06 8.35
C LEU A 42 -3.21 -1.01 8.30
N GLY A 43 -2.27 -0.77 7.40
CA GLY A 43 -1.13 -1.66 7.22
C GLY A 43 -0.22 -1.75 8.44
N PHE A 44 0.06 -0.63 9.10
CA PHE A 44 0.96 -0.59 10.25
C PHE A 44 0.29 -0.80 11.60
N PHE A 45 -0.95 -0.38 11.76
CA PHE A 45 -1.59 -0.33 13.08
C PHE A 45 -2.73 -1.33 13.28
N LEU A 46 -3.29 -1.92 12.23
CA LEU A 46 -4.47 -2.78 12.38
C LEU A 46 -4.15 -4.05 13.19
N GLN A 47 -3.03 -4.68 12.97
CA GLN A 47 -2.65 -5.90 13.69
C GLN A 47 -2.50 -5.64 15.19
N ILE A 48 -1.73 -4.62 15.57
CA ILE A 48 -1.55 -4.27 16.99
C ILE A 48 -2.85 -3.79 17.63
N TYR A 49 -3.69 -3.09 16.87
CA TYR A 49 -5.02 -2.69 17.34
C TYR A 49 -5.90 -3.89 17.65
N LEU A 50 -6.01 -4.86 16.75
CA LEU A 50 -6.82 -6.05 16.98
C LEU A 50 -6.31 -6.90 18.13
N LEU A 51 -5.00 -7.03 18.28
CA LEU A 51 -4.39 -7.86 19.32
C LEU A 51 -4.40 -7.20 20.69
N ASP A 52 -4.02 -5.94 20.78
CA ASP A 52 -3.73 -5.28 22.06
C ASP A 52 -4.84 -4.31 22.52
N VAL A 53 -5.52 -3.64 21.62
CA VAL A 53 -6.58 -2.67 21.96
C VAL A 53 -7.95 -3.33 22.05
N VAL A 54 -8.29 -4.13 21.05
CA VAL A 54 -9.53 -4.92 21.04
C VAL A 54 -9.43 -6.15 21.94
N GLN A 55 -8.20 -6.64 22.13
CA GLN A 55 -7.92 -7.88 22.90
C GLN A 55 -8.54 -9.12 22.27
N MET A 56 -8.48 -9.19 20.97
CA MET A 56 -8.96 -10.34 20.19
C MET A 56 -7.96 -11.49 20.25
N ASP A 57 -8.47 -12.72 20.22
CA ASP A 57 -7.64 -13.90 20.05
C ASP A 57 -6.84 -13.80 18.73
N PRO A 58 -5.52 -14.07 18.74
CA PRO A 58 -4.70 -14.00 17.54
C PRO A 58 -5.21 -14.84 16.36
N PHE A 59 -5.86 -15.97 16.62
CA PHE A 59 -6.48 -16.80 15.60
C PHE A 59 -7.55 -16.02 14.81
N TYR A 60 -8.45 -15.33 15.49
CA TYR A 60 -9.49 -14.54 14.85
C TYR A 60 -8.94 -13.29 14.17
N ALA A 61 -7.93 -12.65 14.76
CA ALA A 61 -7.22 -11.54 14.12
C ALA A 61 -6.56 -11.97 12.81
N SER A 62 -5.96 -13.14 12.77
CA SER A 62 -5.38 -13.75 11.56
C SER A 62 -6.42 -13.93 10.46
N ILE A 63 -7.63 -14.42 10.80
CA ILE A 63 -8.73 -14.57 9.85
C ILE A 63 -9.16 -13.20 9.28
N ILE A 64 -9.30 -12.20 10.13
CA ILE A 64 -9.70 -10.85 9.70
C ILE A 64 -8.68 -10.25 8.73
N LEU A 65 -7.40 -10.31 9.06
CA LEU A 65 -6.33 -9.77 8.21
C LEU A 65 -6.23 -10.50 6.88
N PHE A 66 -6.32 -11.82 6.90
CA PHE A 66 -6.31 -12.65 5.70
C PHE A 66 -7.51 -12.35 4.78
N VAL A 67 -8.72 -12.45 5.33
CA VAL A 67 -9.95 -12.27 4.54
C VAL A 67 -10.06 -10.87 4.00
N GLY A 68 -9.71 -9.85 4.78
CA GLY A 68 -9.75 -8.46 4.34
C GLY A 68 -8.83 -8.17 3.15
N ARG A 69 -7.61 -8.68 3.19
CA ARG A 69 -6.64 -8.51 2.09
C ARG A 69 -7.02 -9.30 0.83
N VAL A 70 -7.47 -10.53 0.98
CA VAL A 70 -7.93 -11.35 -0.14
C VAL A 70 -9.19 -10.75 -0.77
N TRP A 71 -10.10 -10.25 0.04
CA TRP A 71 -11.29 -9.55 -0.43
C TRP A 71 -10.95 -8.29 -1.24
N ASP A 72 -9.99 -7.51 -0.78
CA ASP A 72 -9.47 -6.36 -1.52
C ASP A 72 -8.90 -6.78 -2.88
N ALA A 73 -8.13 -7.85 -2.93
CA ALA A 73 -7.59 -8.40 -4.18
C ALA A 73 -8.69 -8.82 -5.18
N ILE A 74 -9.76 -9.43 -4.69
CA ILE A 74 -10.88 -9.89 -5.52
C ILE A 74 -11.74 -8.71 -6.00
N THR A 75 -11.95 -7.69 -5.17
CA THR A 75 -12.82 -6.56 -5.50
C THR A 75 -12.24 -5.65 -6.58
N ASP A 76 -10.92 -5.55 -6.73
CA ASP A 76 -10.30 -4.72 -7.76
C ASP A 76 -10.79 -5.07 -9.18
N PRO A 77 -10.71 -6.33 -9.66
CA PRO A 77 -11.23 -6.70 -10.97
C PRO A 77 -12.76 -6.54 -11.09
N LEU A 78 -13.49 -6.86 -10.01
CA LEU A 78 -14.95 -6.76 -10.01
C LEU A 78 -15.42 -5.32 -10.18
N VAL A 79 -14.83 -4.40 -9.44
CA VAL A 79 -15.15 -2.96 -9.56
C VAL A 79 -14.76 -2.44 -10.93
N GLY A 80 -13.61 -2.82 -11.45
CA GLY A 80 -13.19 -2.48 -12.82
C GLY A 80 -14.21 -2.93 -13.87
N PHE A 81 -14.74 -4.13 -13.73
CA PHE A 81 -15.77 -4.66 -14.61
C PHE A 81 -17.08 -3.86 -14.54
N PHE A 82 -17.56 -3.56 -13.34
CA PHE A 82 -18.79 -2.76 -13.19
C PHE A 82 -18.62 -1.33 -13.71
N ILE A 83 -17.47 -0.73 -13.50
CA ILE A 83 -17.17 0.62 -14.03
C ILE A 83 -17.18 0.61 -15.54
N SER A 84 -16.62 -0.40 -16.18
CA SER A 84 -16.59 -0.51 -17.65
C SER A 84 -17.98 -0.61 -18.26
N LYS A 85 -18.95 -1.15 -17.52
CA LYS A 85 -20.36 -1.26 -17.92
C LYS A 85 -21.25 -0.08 -17.51
N SER A 86 -20.73 0.84 -16.70
CA SER A 86 -21.51 2.00 -16.25
C SER A 86 -21.78 2.97 -17.40
N SER A 87 -22.96 3.59 -17.37
CA SER A 87 -23.36 4.59 -18.37
C SER A 87 -22.84 5.97 -18.02
N TRP A 88 -22.68 6.80 -19.05
CA TRP A 88 -22.31 8.20 -18.86
C TRP A 88 -23.46 8.98 -18.21
N THR A 89 -23.13 9.75 -17.16
CA THR A 89 -24.08 10.62 -16.46
C THR A 89 -23.72 12.09 -16.66
N CYS A 90 -24.58 13.01 -16.18
CA CYS A 90 -24.31 14.46 -16.26
C CYS A 90 -23.03 14.88 -15.49
N PHE A 91 -22.58 14.08 -14.51
CA PHE A 91 -21.33 14.30 -13.77
C PHE A 91 -20.13 13.55 -14.33
N GLY A 92 -20.33 12.74 -15.36
CA GLY A 92 -19.34 11.87 -15.94
C GLY A 92 -19.62 10.38 -15.68
N ARG A 93 -18.67 9.54 -16.02
CA ARG A 93 -18.77 8.08 -15.85
C ARG A 93 -18.10 7.60 -14.56
N LEU A 94 -16.95 8.18 -14.21
CA LEU A 94 -16.12 7.77 -13.08
C LEU A 94 -16.43 8.56 -11.81
N MET A 95 -16.74 9.85 -11.94
CA MET A 95 -17.01 10.72 -10.80
C MET A 95 -18.16 10.27 -9.90
N PRO A 96 -19.30 9.76 -10.40
CA PRO A 96 -20.34 9.23 -9.54
C PRO A 96 -19.88 8.12 -8.62
N TRP A 97 -19.02 7.22 -9.08
CA TRP A 97 -18.44 6.16 -8.27
C TRP A 97 -17.61 6.72 -7.11
N ILE A 98 -16.79 7.72 -7.39
CA ILE A 98 -15.93 8.39 -6.39
C ILE A 98 -16.79 9.09 -5.34
N VAL A 99 -17.77 9.88 -5.78
CA VAL A 99 -18.62 10.67 -4.88
C VAL A 99 -19.51 9.79 -4.01
N PHE A 100 -20.14 8.76 -4.57
CA PHE A 100 -21.01 7.89 -3.78
C PHE A 100 -20.26 6.97 -2.83
N SER A 101 -19.05 6.54 -3.16
CA SER A 101 -18.26 5.68 -2.28
C SER A 101 -17.69 6.41 -1.06
N THR A 102 -17.47 7.72 -1.16
CA THR A 102 -16.79 8.49 -0.10
C THR A 102 -17.53 8.49 1.24
N PRO A 103 -18.83 8.83 1.36
CA PRO A 103 -19.50 8.88 2.67
C PRO A 103 -19.51 7.52 3.35
N PHE A 104 -19.85 6.48 2.60
CA PHE A 104 -19.93 5.12 3.12
C PHE A 104 -18.55 4.57 3.47
N GLY A 105 -17.53 4.90 2.68
CA GLY A 105 -16.15 4.51 2.96
C GLY A 105 -15.62 5.14 4.25
N VAL A 106 -15.90 6.41 4.48
CA VAL A 106 -15.51 7.11 5.71
C VAL A 106 -16.21 6.53 6.93
N ILE A 107 -17.50 6.26 6.84
CA ILE A 107 -18.26 5.63 7.93
C ILE A 107 -17.71 4.23 8.23
N SER A 108 -17.45 3.42 7.21
CA SER A 108 -16.89 2.08 7.38
C SER A 108 -15.49 2.12 8.00
N TYR A 109 -14.67 3.07 7.59
CA TYR A 109 -13.33 3.27 8.17
C TYR A 109 -13.40 3.62 9.65
N PHE A 110 -14.28 4.54 10.03
CA PHE A 110 -14.49 4.89 11.42
C PHE A 110 -14.96 3.69 12.25
N MET A 111 -15.88 2.87 11.71
CA MET A 111 -16.39 1.68 12.39
C MET A 111 -15.33 0.60 12.59
N ILE A 112 -14.31 0.51 11.75
CA ILE A 112 -13.17 -0.40 11.96
C ILE A 112 -12.40 -0.04 13.25
N TRP A 113 -12.26 1.25 13.52
CA TRP A 113 -11.51 1.75 14.69
C TRP A 113 -12.38 1.95 15.94
N LEU A 114 -13.66 1.62 15.85
CA LEU A 114 -14.58 1.61 16.99
C LEU A 114 -14.60 0.23 17.60
N VAL A 115 -14.41 0.13 18.92
CA VAL A 115 -14.59 -1.11 19.66
C VAL A 115 -16.05 -1.24 20.06
N PRO A 116 -16.82 -2.22 19.55
CA PRO A 116 -18.21 -2.39 19.91
C PRO A 116 -18.34 -3.03 21.31
N ASP A 117 -19.38 -2.64 22.05
CA ASP A 117 -19.72 -3.21 23.36
C ASP A 117 -20.40 -4.59 23.25
N ILE A 118 -20.12 -5.33 22.21
CA ILE A 118 -20.70 -6.63 21.91
C ILE A 118 -19.68 -7.71 22.26
N SER A 119 -19.94 -8.50 23.30
CA SER A 119 -19.04 -9.59 23.73
C SER A 119 -19.03 -10.76 22.75
N GLN A 120 -20.14 -11.02 22.07
CA GLN A 120 -20.25 -12.03 21.02
C GLN A 120 -20.46 -11.33 19.68
N GLY A 121 -19.63 -11.67 18.68
CA GLY A 121 -19.75 -11.11 17.35
C GLY A 121 -18.76 -9.99 17.00
N GLN A 122 -17.79 -9.69 17.86
CA GLN A 122 -16.70 -8.74 17.52
C GLN A 122 -15.98 -9.12 16.24
N VAL A 123 -15.68 -10.40 16.04
CA VAL A 123 -15.02 -10.89 14.83
C VAL A 123 -15.83 -10.57 13.58
N MET A 124 -17.15 -10.80 13.65
CA MET A 124 -18.04 -10.47 12.53
C MET A 124 -18.14 -8.98 12.29
N TRP A 125 -18.11 -8.17 13.33
CA TRP A 125 -18.09 -6.71 13.23
C TRP A 125 -16.87 -6.20 12.46
N TYR A 126 -15.66 -6.61 12.86
CA TYR A 126 -14.43 -6.19 12.20
C TYR A 126 -14.30 -6.75 10.79
N LEU A 127 -14.66 -8.00 10.60
CA LEU A 127 -14.63 -8.64 9.29
C LEU A 127 -15.58 -7.93 8.31
N PHE A 128 -16.81 -7.65 8.75
CA PHE A 128 -17.81 -6.97 7.94
C PHE A 128 -17.37 -5.55 7.55
N PHE A 129 -16.98 -4.73 8.52
CA PHE A 129 -16.59 -3.35 8.24
C PHE A 129 -15.27 -3.25 7.48
N TYR A 130 -14.32 -4.14 7.75
CA TYR A 130 -13.07 -4.17 7.00
C TYR A 130 -13.29 -4.55 5.53
N CYS A 131 -14.07 -5.57 5.26
CA CYS A 131 -14.43 -5.97 3.89
C CYS A 131 -15.21 -4.88 3.15
N ILE A 132 -16.19 -4.25 3.81
CA ILE A 132 -16.94 -3.14 3.22
C ILE A 132 -16.03 -1.94 2.93
N PHE A 133 -15.18 -1.59 3.87
CA PHE A 133 -14.24 -0.50 3.66
C PHE A 133 -13.30 -0.79 2.48
N GLN A 134 -12.76 -1.99 2.37
CA GLN A 134 -11.92 -2.39 1.24
C GLN A 134 -12.68 -2.29 -0.10
N THR A 135 -13.92 -2.70 -0.14
CA THR A 135 -14.77 -2.56 -1.33
C THR A 135 -14.98 -1.10 -1.70
N LEU A 136 -15.32 -0.25 -0.72
CA LEU A 136 -15.61 1.16 -0.95
C LEU A 136 -14.36 1.97 -1.32
N VAL A 137 -13.22 1.68 -0.72
CA VAL A 137 -11.96 2.32 -1.11
C VAL A 137 -11.52 1.89 -2.51
N THR A 138 -11.81 0.68 -2.91
CA THR A 138 -11.61 0.21 -4.28
C THR A 138 -12.54 0.92 -5.26
N CYS A 139 -13.80 1.12 -4.90
CA CYS A 139 -14.75 1.92 -5.68
C CYS A 139 -14.34 3.39 -5.85
N PHE A 140 -13.51 3.90 -4.95
CA PHE A 140 -12.89 5.21 -5.09
C PHE A 140 -11.62 5.17 -5.94
N HIS A 141 -10.73 4.24 -5.64
CA HIS A 141 -9.38 4.20 -6.20
C HIS A 141 -9.33 3.76 -7.66
N VAL A 142 -10.08 2.73 -8.04
CA VAL A 142 -10.10 2.22 -9.42
C VAL A 142 -10.62 3.28 -10.40
N PRO A 143 -11.76 3.94 -10.18
CA PRO A 143 -12.19 5.04 -11.03
C PRO A 143 -11.21 6.21 -11.04
N TYR A 144 -10.62 6.53 -9.91
CA TYR A 144 -9.61 7.58 -9.80
C TYR A 144 -8.37 7.28 -10.66
N SER A 145 -7.90 6.05 -10.66
CA SER A 145 -6.77 5.61 -11.49
C SER A 145 -7.11 5.69 -12.99
N ALA A 146 -8.33 5.35 -13.36
CA ALA A 146 -8.80 5.45 -14.74
C ALA A 146 -9.05 6.92 -15.18
N LEU A 147 -9.32 7.80 -14.24
CA LEU A 147 -9.62 9.22 -14.50
C LEU A 147 -8.49 9.95 -15.24
N THR A 148 -7.24 9.51 -15.07
CA THR A 148 -6.08 10.09 -15.77
C THR A 148 -6.27 10.13 -17.28
N MET A 149 -6.91 9.11 -17.86
CA MET A 149 -7.13 9.03 -19.30
C MET A 149 -8.23 9.98 -19.80
N PHE A 150 -9.09 10.46 -18.90
CA PHE A 150 -10.23 11.32 -19.24
C PHE A 150 -10.01 12.79 -18.90
N ILE A 151 -8.85 13.16 -18.36
CA ILE A 151 -8.53 14.55 -18.00
C ILE A 151 -8.10 15.35 -19.22
N SER A 152 -7.25 14.78 -20.06
CA SER A 152 -6.68 15.43 -21.25
C SER A 152 -6.43 14.45 -22.38
N ARG A 153 -6.45 14.94 -23.61
CA ARG A 153 -6.07 14.17 -24.81
C ARG A 153 -4.57 14.10 -25.04
N GLU A 154 -3.83 15.10 -24.52
CA GLU A 154 -2.39 15.15 -24.70
C GLU A 154 -1.66 14.23 -23.72
N GLN A 155 -0.74 13.40 -24.26
CA GLN A 155 0.06 12.51 -23.42
C GLN A 155 0.97 13.27 -22.43
N SER A 156 1.54 14.40 -22.85
CA SER A 156 2.39 15.21 -21.99
C SER A 156 1.66 15.79 -20.78
N GLU A 157 0.40 16.22 -20.96
CA GLU A 157 -0.44 16.70 -19.86
C GLU A 157 -0.85 15.59 -18.91
N ARG A 158 -1.15 14.39 -19.42
CA ARG A 158 -1.42 13.20 -18.60
C ARG A 158 -0.20 12.78 -17.79
N ASP A 159 0.97 12.80 -18.40
CA ASP A 159 2.23 12.45 -17.71
C ASP A 159 2.55 13.47 -16.61
N SER A 160 2.33 14.76 -16.87
CA SER A 160 2.48 15.80 -15.86
C SER A 160 1.50 15.62 -14.70
N ALA A 161 0.22 15.35 -14.97
CA ALA A 161 -0.79 15.09 -13.95
C ALA A 161 -0.44 13.83 -13.12
N THR A 162 0.08 12.80 -13.75
CA THR A 162 0.54 11.57 -13.08
C THR A 162 1.73 11.85 -12.17
N ALA A 163 2.67 12.70 -12.58
CA ALA A 163 3.79 13.11 -11.73
C ALA A 163 3.33 13.86 -10.48
N TYR A 164 2.39 14.79 -10.61
CA TYR A 164 1.75 15.46 -9.46
C TYR A 164 1.06 14.46 -8.53
N ARG A 165 0.32 13.52 -9.10
CA ARG A 165 -0.37 12.45 -8.35
C ARG A 165 0.61 11.62 -7.53
N MET A 166 1.69 11.13 -8.13
CA MET A 166 2.70 10.32 -7.43
C MET A 166 3.35 11.07 -6.28
N THR A 167 3.64 12.36 -6.46
CA THR A 167 4.18 13.21 -5.39
C THR A 167 3.21 13.30 -4.21
N VAL A 168 1.93 13.53 -4.47
CA VAL A 168 0.92 13.61 -3.40
C VAL A 168 0.69 12.25 -2.75
N GLU A 169 0.73 11.15 -3.48
CA GLU A 169 0.62 9.80 -2.93
C GLU A 169 1.75 9.48 -1.94
N VAL A 170 2.98 9.84 -2.28
CA VAL A 170 4.14 9.68 -1.39
C VAL A 170 4.00 10.54 -0.13
N LEU A 171 3.61 11.79 -0.28
CA LEU A 171 3.33 12.68 0.86
C LEU A 171 2.17 12.15 1.72
N GLY A 172 1.15 11.57 1.09
CA GLY A 172 0.02 10.95 1.78
C GLY A 172 0.44 9.73 2.62
N THR A 173 1.38 8.94 2.16
CA THR A 173 1.96 7.84 2.91
C THR A 173 2.62 8.32 4.20
N VAL A 174 3.45 9.35 4.13
CA VAL A 174 4.09 9.96 5.29
C VAL A 174 3.05 10.58 6.23
N LEU A 175 2.09 11.31 5.68
CA LEU A 175 1.05 11.98 6.44
C LEU A 175 0.15 10.99 7.19
N GLY A 176 -0.26 9.90 6.55
CA GLY A 176 -1.06 8.85 7.18
C GLY A 176 -0.34 8.20 8.36
N THR A 177 0.92 7.86 8.17
CA THR A 177 1.77 7.31 9.24
C THR A 177 1.95 8.31 10.39
N ALA A 178 2.20 9.57 10.06
CA ALA A 178 2.38 10.62 11.07
C ALA A 178 1.11 10.87 11.88
N ILE A 179 -0.04 11.02 11.24
CA ILE A 179 -1.31 11.29 11.91
C ILE A 179 -1.68 10.14 12.84
N GLN A 180 -1.70 8.92 12.31
CA GLN A 180 -2.06 7.74 13.10
C GLN A 180 -1.09 7.54 14.26
N GLY A 181 0.21 7.58 13.98
CA GLY A 181 1.25 7.34 14.98
C GLY A 181 1.32 8.40 16.06
N GLN A 182 1.23 9.67 15.72
CA GLN A 182 1.32 10.75 16.71
C GLN A 182 0.08 10.86 17.61
N ILE A 183 -1.09 10.63 17.07
CA ILE A 183 -2.33 10.64 17.88
C ILE A 183 -2.35 9.44 18.83
N VAL A 184 -2.04 8.25 18.33
CA VAL A 184 -2.03 7.02 19.12
C VAL A 184 -0.88 7.00 20.11
N GLY A 185 0.29 7.51 19.75
CA GLY A 185 1.49 7.51 20.58
C GLY A 185 1.47 8.47 21.76
N ARG A 186 0.50 9.37 21.84
CA ARG A 186 0.34 10.27 23.00
C ARG A 186 -0.28 9.60 24.20
N VAL A 187 -0.90 8.46 24.02
CA VAL A 187 -1.56 7.71 25.07
C VAL A 187 -0.73 6.46 25.38
N ASP A 188 -0.32 6.33 26.64
CA ASP A 188 0.38 5.13 27.10
C ASP A 188 -0.56 3.93 27.02
N ILE A 189 -0.11 2.87 26.34
CA ILE A 189 -0.84 1.60 26.32
C ILE A 189 -0.48 0.84 27.58
N PRO A 190 -1.39 0.69 28.57
CA PRO A 190 -1.08 -0.05 29.78
C PRO A 190 -0.92 -1.53 29.44
N CYS A 191 0.16 -2.12 29.93
CA CYS A 191 0.34 -3.57 29.83
C CYS A 191 -0.25 -4.27 31.07
N ILE A 192 -0.63 -5.54 30.92
CA ILE A 192 -1.08 -6.39 32.02
C ILE A 192 0.16 -7.09 32.60
N PRO A 193 0.54 -6.87 33.87
CA PRO A 193 1.67 -7.56 34.48
C PRO A 193 1.35 -9.06 34.62
N ASP A 194 2.40 -9.89 34.53
CA ASP A 194 2.26 -11.32 34.81
C ASP A 194 1.77 -11.54 36.24
N PRO A 195 0.86 -12.50 36.47
CA PRO A 195 0.43 -12.80 37.83
C PRO A 195 1.65 -13.21 38.68
N PRO A 196 1.78 -12.69 39.90
CA PRO A 196 2.91 -13.01 40.74
C PRO A 196 2.96 -14.53 40.99
N PHE A 197 4.16 -15.11 40.81
CA PHE A 197 4.38 -16.50 41.19
C PHE A 197 4.11 -16.63 42.67
N PHE A 198 3.02 -17.31 43.03
CA PHE A 198 2.75 -17.64 44.45
C PHE A 198 3.78 -18.62 44.96
N ASN A 199 4.80 -18.10 45.57
CA ASN A 199 5.64 -18.90 46.41
C ASN A 199 4.84 -19.20 47.69
N MET A 200 4.43 -20.44 47.86
CA MET A 200 3.53 -20.91 48.92
C MET A 200 4.07 -20.79 50.37
N ASN A 201 5.14 -20.03 50.60
CA ASN A 201 5.83 -20.03 51.91
C ASN A 201 5.76 -18.76 52.74
N ASN A 202 4.98 -17.75 52.40
CA ASN A 202 4.77 -16.64 53.35
C ASN A 202 3.36 -16.04 53.22
N SER A 203 2.62 -16.23 54.31
CA SER A 203 1.31 -15.66 54.58
C SER A 203 1.39 -14.14 54.83
N SER A 204 1.15 -13.36 53.83
CA SER A 204 0.57 -12.01 54.00
C SER A 204 -0.05 -11.60 52.65
N VAL A 205 -1.32 -11.90 52.52
CA VAL A 205 -2.15 -11.44 51.39
C VAL A 205 -2.47 -9.98 51.69
N VAL A 206 -1.72 -9.06 51.07
CA VAL A 206 -2.21 -7.73 50.81
C VAL A 206 -2.80 -7.79 49.39
N LEU A 207 -4.08 -7.94 49.29
CA LEU A 207 -4.85 -7.79 48.10
C LEU A 207 -4.70 -6.33 47.61
N GLU A 208 -3.81 -6.10 46.70
CA GLU A 208 -3.73 -4.85 45.94
C GLU A 208 -4.87 -4.82 44.91
N GLU A 209 -6.06 -4.48 45.40
CA GLU A 209 -7.27 -4.23 44.58
C GLU A 209 -7.14 -2.92 43.79
N VAL A 210 -5.96 -2.30 43.74
CA VAL A 210 -5.75 -0.91 43.28
C VAL A 210 -5.55 -0.81 41.74
N ASN A 211 -5.30 -1.90 41.03
CA ASN A 211 -4.88 -1.79 39.63
C ASN A 211 -5.96 -1.99 38.57
N ILE A 212 -7.11 -2.58 38.91
CA ILE A 212 -8.14 -2.88 37.90
C ILE A 212 -8.83 -1.60 37.41
N THR A 213 -9.04 -0.63 38.27
CA THR A 213 -9.71 0.64 37.91
C THR A 213 -8.83 1.60 37.12
N ARG A 214 -7.49 1.57 37.36
CA ARG A 214 -6.53 2.34 36.57
C ARG A 214 -6.36 1.76 35.17
N ASP A 215 -6.44 0.46 35.03
CA ASP A 215 -6.22 -0.25 33.78
C ASP A 215 -7.39 -0.05 32.79
N THR A 216 -8.61 0.02 33.30
CA THR A 216 -9.80 0.28 32.47
C THR A 216 -9.83 1.71 31.93
N GLY A 217 -9.41 2.69 32.71
CA GLY A 217 -9.34 4.09 32.29
C GLY A 217 -8.33 4.30 31.16
N SER A 218 -7.15 3.72 31.29
CA SER A 218 -6.08 3.86 30.30
C SER A 218 -6.38 3.09 28.99
N LEU A 219 -7.06 1.97 29.05
CA LEU A 219 -7.52 1.26 27.85
C LEU A 219 -8.60 2.07 27.11
N SER A 220 -9.53 2.68 27.83
CA SER A 220 -10.53 3.58 27.27
C SER A 220 -9.87 4.77 26.56
N ASP A 221 -8.83 5.35 27.13
CA ASP A 221 -8.08 6.44 26.54
C ASP A 221 -7.37 6.01 25.25
N THR A 222 -6.81 4.81 25.21
CA THR A 222 -6.19 4.26 24.01
C THR A 222 -7.24 4.03 22.90
N ARG A 223 -8.37 3.46 23.24
CA ARG A 223 -9.49 3.27 22.29
C ARG A 223 -9.98 4.59 21.73
N ASN A 224 -10.12 5.62 22.57
CA ASN A 224 -10.50 6.97 22.17
C ASN A 224 -9.45 7.61 21.25
N ALA A 225 -8.17 7.38 21.48
CA ALA A 225 -7.10 7.87 20.61
C ALA A 225 -7.20 7.28 19.20
N TYR A 226 -7.46 5.99 19.05
CA TYR A 226 -7.71 5.37 17.76
C TYR A 226 -8.95 5.92 17.07
N MET A 227 -10.02 6.16 17.81
CA MET A 227 -11.25 6.76 17.27
C MET A 227 -11.01 8.19 16.78
N ILE A 228 -10.25 9.00 17.53
CA ILE A 228 -9.87 10.36 17.15
C ILE A 228 -9.02 10.35 15.88
N ALA A 229 -8.04 9.47 15.80
CA ALA A 229 -7.22 9.28 14.61
C ALA A 229 -8.06 8.89 13.39
N ALA A 230 -9.00 7.97 13.57
CA ALA A 230 -9.95 7.57 12.52
C ALA A 230 -10.83 8.74 12.06
N GLY A 231 -11.30 9.55 13.00
CA GLY A 231 -12.08 10.76 12.69
C GLY A 231 -11.29 11.80 11.89
N VAL A 232 -10.05 12.05 12.26
CA VAL A 232 -9.15 12.98 11.55
C VAL A 232 -8.88 12.47 10.12
N ILE A 233 -8.54 11.21 9.97
CA ILE A 233 -8.29 10.59 8.66
C ILE A 233 -9.55 10.60 7.80
N GLY A 234 -10.70 10.29 8.37
CA GLY A 234 -12.00 10.37 7.69
C GLY A 234 -12.32 11.78 7.21
N GLY A 235 -12.04 12.79 8.02
CA GLY A 235 -12.18 14.21 7.65
C GLY A 235 -11.29 14.60 6.47
N ILE A 236 -10.04 14.17 6.48
CA ILE A 236 -9.11 14.38 5.37
C ILE A 236 -9.59 13.65 4.10
N TYR A 237 -10.09 12.45 4.24
CA TYR A 237 -10.67 11.68 3.13
C TYR A 237 -11.82 12.45 2.45
N ILE A 238 -12.76 12.97 3.23
CA ILE A 238 -13.90 13.76 2.72
C ILE A 238 -13.39 15.04 2.03
N LEU A 239 -12.44 15.73 2.64
CA LEU A 239 -11.86 16.96 2.08
C LEU A 239 -11.18 16.68 0.73
N CYS A 240 -10.37 15.65 0.64
CA CYS A 240 -9.68 15.28 -0.60
C CYS A 240 -10.67 14.87 -1.69
N ALA A 241 -11.70 14.10 -1.36
CA ALA A 241 -12.74 13.70 -2.30
C ALA A 241 -13.55 14.91 -2.81
N THR A 242 -13.85 15.86 -1.94
CA THR A 242 -14.55 17.11 -2.29
C THR A 242 -13.69 17.97 -3.24
N ILE A 243 -12.41 18.14 -2.95
CA ILE A 243 -11.50 18.90 -3.81
C ILE A 243 -11.38 18.22 -5.18
N LEU A 244 -11.25 16.92 -5.23
CA LEU A 244 -11.21 16.16 -6.48
C LEU A 244 -12.49 16.37 -7.30
N SER A 245 -13.66 16.25 -6.68
CA SER A 245 -14.95 16.36 -7.35
C SER A 245 -15.23 17.75 -7.90
N LEU A 246 -14.79 18.79 -7.19
CA LEU A 246 -14.99 20.17 -7.60
C LEU A 246 -13.95 20.67 -8.60
N GLY A 247 -12.71 20.19 -8.49
CA GLY A 247 -11.58 20.69 -9.26
C GLY A 247 -11.30 19.96 -10.57
N VAL A 248 -11.84 18.78 -10.76
CA VAL A 248 -11.58 17.94 -11.94
C VAL A 248 -12.89 17.66 -12.67
N ARG A 249 -12.87 17.84 -13.99
CA ARG A 249 -13.98 17.50 -14.88
C ARG A 249 -13.55 16.40 -15.84
N GLU A 250 -14.39 15.41 -15.97
CA GLU A 250 -14.25 14.32 -16.92
C GLU A 250 -14.70 14.76 -18.31
N ARG A 251 -13.87 14.55 -19.33
CA ARG A 251 -14.15 14.96 -20.70
C ARG A 251 -14.73 13.81 -21.51
N GLN A 252 -15.91 13.99 -22.07
CA GLN A 252 -16.62 12.97 -22.85
C GLN A 252 -15.89 12.61 -24.16
N GLU A 253 -15.22 13.57 -24.78
CA GLU A 253 -14.47 13.36 -26.02
C GLU A 253 -13.24 12.46 -25.85
N SER A 254 -12.74 12.30 -24.62
CA SER A 254 -11.66 11.37 -24.30
C SER A 254 -12.14 9.93 -24.17
N SER A 255 -13.46 9.71 -24.09
CA SER A 255 -14.06 8.39 -23.91
C SER A 255 -14.01 7.53 -25.18
N GLU A 256 -13.68 8.11 -26.32
CA GLU A 256 -13.38 7.36 -27.56
C GLU A 256 -12.05 6.59 -27.49
N LEU A 257 -11.15 6.96 -26.59
CA LEU A 257 -10.09 6.08 -26.15
C LEU A 257 -10.74 5.00 -25.25
N GLN A 258 -11.43 4.09 -25.91
CA GLN A 258 -12.11 2.96 -25.31
C GLN A 258 -11.22 2.32 -24.25
N LEU A 259 -11.71 2.26 -23.03
CA LEU A 259 -11.38 1.17 -22.15
C LEU A 259 -11.50 -0.10 -23.00
N ALA A 260 -10.37 -0.73 -23.33
CA ALA A 260 -10.34 -1.95 -24.11
C ALA A 260 -11.45 -2.88 -23.60
N GLU A 261 -12.15 -3.55 -24.50
CA GLU A 261 -13.24 -4.46 -24.12
C GLU A 261 -12.79 -5.28 -22.92
N PRO A 262 -13.57 -5.32 -21.82
CA PRO A 262 -13.14 -5.99 -20.61
C PRO A 262 -12.93 -7.47 -20.93
N VAL A 263 -11.68 -7.89 -21.00
CA VAL A 263 -11.32 -9.29 -21.10
C VAL A 263 -11.74 -9.97 -19.81
N SER A 264 -12.39 -11.13 -19.86
CA SER A 264 -12.75 -11.85 -18.67
C SER A 264 -11.50 -12.15 -17.84
N PHE A 265 -11.61 -12.20 -16.52
CA PHE A 265 -10.49 -12.44 -15.61
C PHE A 265 -9.67 -13.68 -16.02
N PHE A 266 -10.33 -14.77 -16.33
CA PHE A 266 -9.65 -16.03 -16.73
C PHE A 266 -8.95 -15.94 -18.08
N GLN A 267 -9.54 -15.25 -19.05
CA GLN A 267 -8.90 -15.03 -20.36
C GLN A 267 -7.68 -14.12 -20.22
N GLY A 268 -7.79 -13.04 -19.45
CA GLY A 268 -6.68 -12.15 -19.13
C GLY A 268 -5.54 -12.88 -18.41
N LEU A 269 -5.87 -13.69 -17.42
CA LEU A 269 -4.89 -14.53 -16.71
C LEU A 269 -4.15 -15.47 -17.66
N LYS A 270 -4.87 -16.16 -18.53
CA LYS A 270 -4.27 -17.06 -19.53
C LYS A 270 -3.33 -16.33 -20.48
N LEU A 271 -3.71 -15.15 -20.93
CA LEU A 271 -2.90 -14.32 -21.83
C LEU A 271 -1.59 -13.88 -21.16
N VAL A 272 -1.69 -13.38 -19.96
CA VAL A 272 -0.55 -12.87 -19.15
C VAL A 272 0.40 -13.99 -18.76
N MET A 273 -0.12 -15.16 -18.38
CA MET A 273 0.68 -16.32 -17.97
C MET A 273 1.41 -17.00 -19.12
N LYS A 274 1.12 -16.68 -20.37
CA LYS A 274 1.89 -17.14 -21.55
C LYS A 274 3.17 -16.35 -21.76
N HIS A 275 3.28 -15.13 -21.24
CA HIS A 275 4.44 -14.28 -21.43
C HIS A 275 5.49 -14.58 -20.36
N ARG A 276 6.54 -15.31 -20.72
CA ARG A 276 7.59 -15.76 -19.80
C ARG A 276 8.31 -14.66 -19.04
N PRO A 277 8.72 -13.52 -19.66
CA PRO A 277 9.39 -12.45 -18.91
C PRO A 277 8.51 -11.89 -17.79
N TYR A 278 7.21 -11.79 -18.01
CA TYR A 278 6.25 -11.32 -17.02
C TYR A 278 6.17 -12.27 -15.82
N ILE A 279 6.09 -13.58 -16.06
CA ILE A 279 6.04 -14.59 -14.98
C ILE A 279 7.29 -14.52 -14.12
N LYS A 280 8.46 -14.41 -14.73
CA LYS A 280 9.73 -14.34 -14.01
C LYS A 280 9.84 -13.07 -13.16
N LEU A 281 9.41 -11.94 -13.72
CA LEU A 281 9.38 -10.68 -12.99
C LEU A 281 8.40 -10.72 -11.82
N ILE A 282 7.18 -11.20 -12.05
CA ILE A 282 6.15 -11.33 -11.01
C ILE A 282 6.62 -12.26 -9.89
N ALA A 283 7.17 -13.41 -10.21
CA ALA A 283 7.67 -14.35 -9.20
C ALA A 283 8.75 -13.71 -8.32
N ALA A 284 9.72 -13.04 -8.92
CA ALA A 284 10.78 -12.34 -8.20
C ALA A 284 10.24 -11.25 -7.28
N PHE A 285 9.42 -10.35 -7.81
CA PHE A 285 8.86 -9.26 -7.02
C PHE A 285 7.81 -9.69 -6.03
N LEU A 286 7.12 -10.80 -6.27
CA LEU A 286 6.20 -11.37 -5.29
C LEU A 286 6.93 -11.77 -4.01
N PHE A 287 8.05 -12.47 -4.11
CA PHE A 287 8.85 -12.85 -2.94
C PHE A 287 9.43 -11.64 -2.21
N THR A 288 9.95 -10.66 -2.92
CA THR A 288 10.47 -9.44 -2.30
C THR A 288 9.36 -8.60 -1.66
N SER A 289 8.20 -8.51 -2.30
CA SER A 289 7.03 -7.84 -1.73
C SER A 289 6.51 -8.54 -0.47
N LEU A 290 6.48 -9.85 -0.44
CA LEU A 290 6.14 -10.62 0.76
C LEU A 290 7.07 -10.31 1.93
N ALA A 291 8.36 -10.22 1.67
CA ALA A 291 9.35 -9.86 2.69
C ALA A 291 9.03 -8.50 3.35
N PHE A 292 8.77 -7.48 2.54
CA PHE A 292 8.44 -6.14 3.03
C PHE A 292 7.05 -6.06 3.67
N MET A 293 6.09 -6.84 3.19
CA MET A 293 4.76 -6.93 3.80
C MET A 293 4.77 -7.60 5.17
N LEU A 294 5.58 -8.63 5.36
CA LEU A 294 5.82 -9.23 6.68
C LEU A 294 6.44 -8.22 7.65
N LEU A 295 7.41 -7.46 7.18
CA LEU A 295 8.02 -6.38 7.95
C LEU A 295 7.00 -5.34 8.37
N GLU A 296 6.23 -4.81 7.44
CA GLU A 296 5.21 -3.81 7.68
C GLU A 296 4.18 -4.29 8.71
N GLY A 297 3.64 -5.49 8.51
CA GLY A 297 2.60 -6.04 9.38
C GLY A 297 3.05 -6.31 10.81
N ASN A 298 4.29 -6.76 11.01
CA ASN A 298 4.79 -7.18 12.33
C ASN A 298 5.72 -6.16 13.01
N PHE A 299 6.00 -5.06 12.35
CA PHE A 299 6.95 -4.05 12.85
C PHE A 299 6.54 -3.45 14.20
N ALA A 300 5.26 -3.10 14.35
CA ALA A 300 4.75 -2.53 15.58
C ALA A 300 4.89 -3.47 16.78
N LEU A 301 4.55 -4.74 16.61
CA LEU A 301 4.70 -5.76 17.64
C LEU A 301 6.18 -6.02 17.98
N PHE A 302 7.02 -6.08 16.97
CA PHE A 302 8.45 -6.27 17.14
C PHE A 302 9.09 -5.13 17.96
N CYS A 303 8.83 -3.89 17.61
CA CYS A 303 9.32 -2.74 18.34
C CYS A 303 8.77 -2.69 19.77
N THR A 304 7.50 -3.01 19.97
CA THR A 304 6.86 -2.97 21.28
C THR A 304 7.40 -4.04 22.23
N TYR A 305 7.49 -5.28 21.79
CA TYR A 305 7.78 -6.41 22.66
C TYR A 305 9.23 -6.89 22.59
N THR A 306 9.80 -6.96 21.42
CA THR A 306 11.18 -7.48 21.29
C THR A 306 12.24 -6.43 21.57
N LEU A 307 12.07 -5.22 21.04
CA LEU A 307 12.99 -4.11 21.29
C LEU A 307 12.68 -3.34 22.58
N GLY A 308 11.46 -3.47 23.10
CA GLY A 308 11.03 -2.78 24.32
C GLY A 308 10.70 -1.29 24.14
N PHE A 309 10.56 -0.81 22.92
CA PHE A 309 10.26 0.60 22.61
C PHE A 309 8.75 0.82 22.43
N ARG A 310 7.97 0.54 23.45
CA ARG A 310 6.51 0.61 23.42
C ARG A 310 5.98 1.99 22.99
N ASN A 311 6.61 3.06 23.44
CA ASN A 311 6.18 4.43 23.17
C ASN A 311 6.93 5.08 22.00
N GLU A 312 7.93 4.42 21.43
CA GLU A 312 8.82 4.99 20.41
C GLU A 312 8.61 4.40 19.01
N PHE A 313 7.80 3.33 18.87
CA PHE A 313 7.68 2.66 17.57
C PHE A 313 7.06 3.57 16.50
N GLN A 314 6.16 4.48 16.88
CA GLN A 314 5.55 5.45 15.98
C GLN A 314 6.59 6.40 15.38
N ASN A 315 7.50 6.87 16.22
CA ASN A 315 8.57 7.77 15.80
C ASN A 315 9.59 7.05 14.90
N ILE A 316 9.92 5.80 15.23
CA ILE A 316 10.80 4.96 14.41
C ILE A 316 10.17 4.70 13.04
N LEU A 317 8.88 4.38 13.01
CA LEU A 317 8.13 4.17 11.78
C LEU A 317 8.09 5.43 10.91
N LEU A 318 7.85 6.59 11.52
CA LEU A 318 7.87 7.88 10.83
C LEU A 318 9.27 8.17 10.24
N ALA A 319 10.33 7.87 10.97
CA ALA A 319 11.71 8.01 10.48
C ALA A 319 11.97 7.12 9.25
N ILE A 320 11.49 5.89 9.25
CA ILE A 320 11.58 4.98 8.10
C ILE A 320 10.84 5.57 6.89
N MET A 321 9.63 6.05 7.06
CA MET A 321 8.82 6.60 5.98
C MET A 321 9.40 7.89 5.40
N LEU A 322 9.90 8.79 6.24
CA LEU A 322 10.59 10.01 5.79
C LEU A 322 11.86 9.68 5.02
N SER A 323 12.67 8.76 5.51
CA SER A 323 13.88 8.29 4.82
C SER A 323 13.55 7.68 3.46
N ALA A 324 12.54 6.82 3.39
CA ALA A 324 12.08 6.23 2.15
C ALA A 324 11.65 7.31 1.13
N THR A 325 10.85 8.28 1.58
CA THR A 325 10.37 9.38 0.73
C THR A 325 11.51 10.23 0.17
N LEU A 326 12.46 10.63 1.03
CA LEU A 326 13.59 11.45 0.61
C LEU A 326 14.57 10.71 -0.30
N THR A 327 14.59 9.39 -0.27
CA THR A 327 15.51 8.56 -1.05
C THR A 327 14.95 8.20 -2.43
N ILE A 328 13.65 8.36 -2.68
CA ILE A 328 13.04 8.07 -3.99
C ILE A 328 13.76 8.79 -5.15
N PRO A 329 14.08 10.09 -5.11
CA PRO A 329 14.83 10.76 -6.18
C PRO A 329 16.20 10.15 -6.44
N PHE A 330 16.88 9.69 -5.39
CA PHE A 330 18.17 9.00 -5.52
C PHE A 330 18.03 7.70 -6.31
N TRP A 331 17.03 6.89 -6.02
CA TRP A 331 16.78 5.63 -6.74
C TRP A 331 16.34 5.86 -8.18
N GLN A 332 15.57 6.91 -8.45
CA GLN A 332 15.24 7.32 -9.81
C GLN A 332 16.51 7.65 -10.62
N TRP A 333 17.38 8.45 -10.05
CA TRP A 333 18.68 8.75 -10.66
C TRP A 333 19.53 7.50 -10.85
N PHE A 334 19.59 6.65 -9.83
CA PHE A 334 20.42 5.44 -9.82
C PHE A 334 19.99 4.44 -10.92
N LEU A 335 18.69 4.20 -11.06
CA LEU A 335 18.20 3.27 -12.07
C LEU A 335 18.38 3.78 -13.50
N VAL A 336 18.35 5.08 -13.72
CA VAL A 336 18.64 5.70 -15.03
C VAL A 336 20.14 5.59 -15.34
N ARG A 337 20.98 5.79 -14.33
CA ARG A 337 22.43 5.80 -14.52
C ARG A 337 23.06 4.40 -14.67
N PHE A 338 22.68 3.48 -13.81
CA PHE A 338 23.31 2.15 -13.70
C PHE A 338 22.46 1.00 -14.24
N GLY A 339 21.25 1.26 -14.67
CA GLY A 339 20.32 0.27 -15.17
C GLY A 339 19.40 -0.28 -14.09
N LYS A 340 18.21 -0.73 -14.52
CA LYS A 340 17.15 -1.19 -13.60
C LYS A 340 17.51 -2.49 -12.88
N LYS A 341 18.17 -3.42 -13.58
CA LYS A 341 18.56 -4.70 -13.02
C LYS A 341 19.60 -4.57 -11.90
N THR A 342 20.61 -3.73 -12.10
CA THR A 342 21.60 -3.38 -11.07
C THR A 342 20.94 -2.69 -9.89
N ALA A 343 20.01 -1.77 -10.13
CA ALA A 343 19.25 -1.08 -9.08
C ALA A 343 18.46 -2.06 -8.22
N VAL A 344 17.83 -3.07 -8.81
CA VAL A 344 17.13 -4.14 -8.07
C VAL A 344 18.08 -4.90 -7.16
N TYR A 345 19.18 -5.39 -7.69
CA TYR A 345 20.13 -6.16 -6.89
C TYR A 345 20.69 -5.35 -5.73
N ILE A 346 21.14 -4.14 -5.97
CA ILE A 346 21.75 -3.30 -4.92
C ILE A 346 20.70 -2.79 -3.95
N GLY A 347 19.58 -2.27 -4.46
CA GLY A 347 18.54 -1.66 -3.63
C GLY A 347 17.87 -2.64 -2.70
N ILE A 348 17.44 -3.78 -3.21
CA ILE A 348 16.72 -4.78 -2.41
C ILE A 348 17.69 -5.54 -1.51
N SER A 349 18.86 -5.92 -1.98
CA SER A 349 19.85 -6.63 -1.16
C SER A 349 20.39 -5.77 0.00
N SER A 350 20.40 -4.47 -0.14
CA SER A 350 20.86 -3.55 0.92
C SER A 350 20.00 -3.59 2.18
N ALA A 351 18.75 -4.09 2.09
CA ALA A 351 17.89 -4.32 3.25
C ALA A 351 18.41 -5.43 4.17
N THR A 352 19.10 -6.43 3.64
CA THR A 352 19.52 -7.63 4.37
C THR A 352 20.45 -7.30 5.56
N PRO A 353 21.52 -6.50 5.44
CA PRO A 353 22.36 -6.15 6.60
C PRO A 353 21.57 -5.45 7.71
N PHE A 354 20.62 -4.59 7.37
CA PHE A 354 19.83 -3.85 8.35
C PHE A 354 18.83 -4.73 9.08
N LEU A 355 18.20 -5.67 8.39
CA LEU A 355 17.31 -6.65 8.99
C LEU A 355 18.04 -7.59 9.96
N ILE A 356 19.24 -8.00 9.62
CA ILE A 356 20.09 -8.80 10.51
C ILE A 356 20.55 -7.96 11.70
N SER A 357 20.97 -6.72 11.48
CA SER A 357 21.44 -5.82 12.54
C SER A 357 20.39 -5.52 13.59
N VAL A 358 19.13 -5.32 13.21
CA VAL A 358 18.03 -5.06 14.13
C VAL A 358 17.81 -6.20 15.14
N VAL A 359 18.06 -7.43 14.75
CA VAL A 359 17.90 -8.60 15.61
C VAL A 359 19.11 -8.80 16.54
N ILE A 360 20.32 -8.50 16.04
CA ILE A 360 21.59 -8.73 16.78
C ILE A 360 21.87 -7.58 17.75
N LEU A 361 21.52 -6.35 17.40
CA LEU A 361 21.76 -5.18 18.23
C LEU A 361 20.92 -5.23 19.51
N GLU A 362 21.58 -4.93 20.65
CA GLU A 362 20.89 -4.70 21.91
C GLU A 362 19.95 -3.49 21.80
N SER A 363 18.96 -3.41 22.70
CA SER A 363 17.94 -2.35 22.73
C SER A 363 18.55 -0.97 22.97
N ASN A 364 19.18 -0.40 21.96
CA ASN A 364 19.71 0.96 21.94
C ASN A 364 18.88 1.81 20.97
N LEU A 365 18.19 2.81 21.49
CA LEU A 365 17.28 3.65 20.71
C LEU A 365 17.99 4.39 19.58
N VAL A 366 19.18 4.94 19.83
CA VAL A 366 19.95 5.68 18.82
C VAL A 366 20.35 4.77 17.67
N MET A 367 20.86 3.59 17.96
CA MET A 367 21.23 2.60 16.94
C MET A 367 20.03 2.10 16.17
N THR A 368 18.87 1.96 16.84
CA THR A 368 17.62 1.59 16.19
C THR A 368 17.17 2.65 15.19
N TYR A 369 17.27 3.94 15.52
CA TYR A 369 16.97 5.03 14.59
C TYR A 369 17.93 5.05 13.39
N VAL A 370 19.20 4.83 13.59
CA VAL A 370 20.19 4.77 12.49
C VAL A 370 19.87 3.62 11.52
N VAL A 371 19.60 2.44 12.08
CA VAL A 371 19.22 1.27 11.27
C VAL A 371 17.90 1.50 10.56
N ALA A 372 16.92 2.15 11.20
CA ALA A 372 15.63 2.48 10.62
C ALA A 372 15.76 3.42 9.42
N VAL A 373 16.55 4.49 9.54
CA VAL A 373 16.81 5.41 8.43
C VAL A 373 17.47 4.70 7.26
N ALA A 374 18.45 3.87 7.52
CA ALA A 374 19.13 3.08 6.49
C ALA A 374 18.20 2.05 5.83
N ALA A 375 17.34 1.38 6.60
CA ALA A 375 16.35 0.44 6.09
C ALA A 375 15.28 1.14 5.23
N GLY A 376 14.93 2.38 5.55
CA GLY A 376 14.00 3.20 4.76
C GLY A 376 14.48 3.42 3.32
N MET A 377 15.77 3.53 3.10
CA MET A 377 16.36 3.63 1.76
C MET A 377 16.09 2.37 0.92
N SER A 378 16.21 1.20 1.53
CA SER A 378 15.92 -0.07 0.86
C SER A 378 14.44 -0.28 0.60
N VAL A 379 13.59 0.17 1.50
CA VAL A 379 12.13 0.15 1.34
C VAL A 379 11.72 0.99 0.13
N ALA A 380 12.30 2.18 -0.05
CA ALA A 380 12.04 3.02 -1.21
C ALA A 380 12.37 2.31 -2.53
N ALA A 381 13.51 1.62 -2.60
CA ALA A 381 13.89 0.83 -3.77
C ALA A 381 12.88 -0.30 -4.05
N ALA A 382 12.45 -1.02 -3.02
CA ALA A 382 11.51 -2.13 -3.16
C ALA A 382 10.12 -1.70 -3.67
N PHE A 383 9.67 -0.51 -3.31
CA PHE A 383 8.38 0.02 -3.80
C PHE A 383 8.48 0.65 -5.19
N LEU A 384 9.60 1.27 -5.52
CA LEU A 384 9.77 1.96 -6.80
C LEU A 384 10.05 1.02 -7.97
N LEU A 385 10.95 0.06 -7.78
CA LEU A 385 11.49 -0.73 -8.88
C LEU A 385 10.47 -1.61 -9.62
N PRO A 386 9.49 -2.28 -8.97
CA PRO A 386 8.50 -3.06 -9.68
C PRO A 386 7.68 -2.23 -10.67
N TRP A 387 7.24 -1.05 -10.25
CA TRP A 387 6.47 -0.13 -11.09
C TRP A 387 7.29 0.45 -12.24
N SER A 388 8.58 0.55 -12.06
CA SER A 388 9.51 0.99 -13.11
C SER A 388 9.79 -0.11 -14.15
N MET A 389 9.75 -1.37 -13.76
CA MET A 389 10.09 -2.50 -14.63
C MET A 389 8.90 -3.13 -15.35
N LEU A 390 7.69 -3.02 -14.81
CA LEU A 390 6.48 -3.54 -15.46
C LEU A 390 6.26 -2.98 -16.88
N PRO A 391 6.43 -1.68 -17.14
CA PRO A 391 6.31 -1.15 -18.49
C PRO A 391 7.26 -1.80 -19.51
N ASP A 392 8.46 -2.19 -19.10
CA ASP A 392 9.43 -2.85 -19.97
C ASP A 392 8.95 -4.23 -20.45
N VAL A 393 8.28 -4.96 -19.56
CA VAL A 393 7.66 -6.25 -19.91
C VAL A 393 6.47 -6.07 -20.83
N VAL A 394 5.68 -5.03 -20.62
CA VAL A 394 4.54 -4.68 -21.49
C VAL A 394 5.03 -4.32 -22.90
N ASP A 395 6.11 -3.55 -23.00
CA ASP A 395 6.73 -3.21 -24.28
C ASP A 395 7.26 -4.45 -25.01
N ASP A 396 7.87 -5.38 -24.31
CA ASP A 396 8.32 -6.67 -24.87
C ASP A 396 7.15 -7.50 -25.38
N PHE A 397 6.04 -7.55 -24.63
CA PHE A 397 4.81 -8.23 -25.05
C PHE A 397 4.20 -7.59 -26.30
N ASN A 398 4.13 -6.26 -26.37
CA ASN A 398 3.58 -5.55 -27.51
C ASN A 398 4.39 -5.76 -28.79
N LEU A 399 5.71 -5.93 -28.69
CA LEU A 399 6.57 -6.25 -29.82
C LEU A 399 6.35 -7.69 -30.33
N GLN A 400 6.16 -8.64 -29.43
CA GLN A 400 5.91 -10.04 -29.79
C GLN A 400 4.50 -10.29 -30.32
N HIS A 401 3.53 -9.48 -29.90
CA HIS A 401 2.12 -9.60 -30.25
C HIS A 401 1.57 -8.27 -30.75
N PRO A 402 1.92 -7.82 -31.97
CA PRO A 402 1.50 -6.51 -32.46
C PRO A 402 -0.01 -6.38 -32.68
N ASP A 403 -0.72 -7.50 -32.82
CA ASP A 403 -2.18 -7.53 -33.01
C ASP A 403 -2.97 -7.39 -31.69
N CYS A 404 -2.32 -7.56 -30.57
CA CYS A 404 -2.91 -7.47 -29.23
C CYS A 404 -2.67 -6.09 -28.62
N ARG A 405 -3.30 -5.05 -29.13
CA ARG A 405 -3.23 -3.70 -28.55
C ARG A 405 -4.27 -3.53 -27.44
N GLY A 406 -3.93 -2.78 -26.40
CA GLY A 406 -4.86 -2.42 -25.33
C GLY A 406 -4.85 -3.36 -24.13
N HIS A 407 -3.92 -4.31 -24.04
CA HIS A 407 -3.80 -5.23 -22.89
C HIS A 407 -2.84 -4.76 -21.79
N GLU A 408 -2.32 -3.55 -21.88
CA GLU A 408 -1.34 -2.99 -20.93
C GLU A 408 -1.89 -2.99 -19.49
N ALA A 409 -3.13 -2.57 -19.32
CA ALA A 409 -3.77 -2.52 -18.01
C ALA A 409 -3.89 -3.89 -17.34
N ILE A 410 -3.97 -4.98 -18.09
CA ILE A 410 -4.10 -6.34 -17.55
C ILE A 410 -2.85 -6.75 -16.80
N PHE A 411 -1.66 -6.44 -17.30
CA PHE A 411 -0.39 -6.75 -16.65
C PHE A 411 -0.29 -6.10 -15.27
N PHE A 412 -0.62 -4.81 -15.18
CA PHE A 412 -0.63 -4.07 -13.92
C PHE A 412 -1.69 -4.60 -12.94
N SER A 413 -2.88 -4.88 -13.43
CA SER A 413 -3.99 -5.40 -12.61
C SER A 413 -3.66 -6.75 -11.99
N PHE A 414 -3.07 -7.66 -12.75
CA PHE A 414 -2.67 -8.97 -12.22
C PHE A 414 -1.49 -8.88 -11.26
N TYR A 415 -0.54 -8.00 -11.51
CA TYR A 415 0.53 -7.74 -10.56
C TYR A 415 -0.03 -7.27 -9.20
N VAL A 416 -0.93 -6.30 -9.20
CA VAL A 416 -1.59 -5.81 -7.99
C VAL A 416 -2.41 -6.90 -7.32
N PHE A 417 -3.16 -7.68 -8.08
CA PHE A 417 -3.93 -8.82 -7.57
C PHE A 417 -3.04 -9.84 -6.84
N PHE A 418 -1.99 -10.31 -7.48
CA PHE A 418 -1.08 -11.28 -6.89
C PHE A 418 -0.37 -10.74 -5.65
N THR A 419 0.06 -9.49 -5.68
CA THR A 419 0.70 -8.84 -4.54
C THR A 419 -0.24 -8.72 -3.34
N LYS A 420 -1.48 -8.30 -3.55
CA LYS A 420 -2.48 -8.18 -2.48
C LYS A 420 -2.88 -9.54 -1.91
N PHE A 421 -3.11 -10.51 -2.77
CA PHE A 421 -3.44 -11.88 -2.34
C PHE A 421 -2.33 -12.49 -1.49
N ALA A 422 -1.10 -12.40 -1.96
CA ALA A 422 0.08 -12.90 -1.25
C ALA A 422 0.29 -12.16 0.08
N SER A 423 0.08 -10.86 0.12
CA SER A 423 0.10 -10.04 1.35
C SER A 423 -0.91 -10.56 2.38
N GLY A 424 -2.13 -10.86 1.96
CA GLY A 424 -3.16 -11.41 2.84
C GLY A 424 -2.77 -12.77 3.42
N VAL A 425 -2.30 -13.67 2.58
CA VAL A 425 -1.81 -15.00 3.01
C VAL A 425 -0.66 -14.85 4.01
N SER A 426 0.31 -14.01 3.69
CA SER A 426 1.49 -13.77 4.53
C SER A 426 1.12 -13.22 5.91
N LEU A 427 0.28 -12.19 5.97
CA LEU A 427 -0.18 -11.61 7.23
C LEU A 427 -1.02 -12.58 8.06
N GLY A 428 -1.90 -13.33 7.41
CA GLY A 428 -2.68 -14.36 8.07
C GLY A 428 -1.80 -15.44 8.72
N ILE A 429 -0.83 -15.96 7.99
CA ILE A 429 0.11 -16.97 8.49
C ILE A 429 0.97 -16.40 9.60
N SER A 430 1.48 -15.19 9.47
CA SER A 430 2.33 -14.57 10.51
C SER A 430 1.57 -14.34 11.81
N THR A 431 0.35 -13.86 11.75
CA THR A 431 -0.49 -13.65 12.94
C THR A 431 -0.90 -14.98 13.58
N LEU A 432 -1.18 -16.00 12.76
CA LEU A 432 -1.47 -17.34 13.25
C LEU A 432 -0.24 -17.98 13.94
N SER A 433 0.96 -17.75 13.44
CA SER A 433 2.19 -18.22 14.09
C SER A 433 2.41 -17.59 15.47
N LEU A 434 1.99 -16.34 15.67
CA LEU A 434 1.99 -15.73 16.99
C LEU A 434 1.02 -16.42 17.96
N ASP A 435 -0.14 -16.84 17.48
CA ASP A 435 -1.09 -17.62 18.29
C ASP A 435 -0.48 -18.96 18.75
N PHE A 436 0.16 -19.69 17.85
CA PHE A 436 0.86 -20.93 18.19
C PHE A 436 2.03 -20.74 19.14
N ALA A 437 2.70 -19.60 19.08
CA ALA A 437 3.79 -19.25 19.99
C ALA A 437 3.31 -18.87 21.41
N GLY A 438 2.01 -18.71 21.61
CA GLY A 438 1.42 -18.35 22.89
C GLY A 438 1.40 -16.86 23.19
N TYR A 439 1.08 -16.03 22.18
CA TYR A 439 0.97 -14.59 22.33
C TYR A 439 -0.02 -14.20 23.43
N LYS A 440 0.44 -13.42 24.40
CA LYS A 440 -0.40 -12.85 25.46
C LYS A 440 -0.85 -11.45 25.08
N THR A 441 -2.15 -11.25 24.95
CA THR A 441 -2.74 -9.96 24.62
C THR A 441 -2.44 -8.94 25.71
N ARG A 442 -1.82 -7.81 25.36
CA ARG A 442 -1.42 -6.74 26.29
C ARG A 442 -0.47 -7.18 27.42
N GLY A 443 0.23 -8.30 27.34
CA GLY A 443 1.21 -8.67 28.34
C GLY A 443 2.35 -7.64 28.44
N CYS A 444 2.84 -7.34 29.64
CA CYS A 444 4.06 -6.52 29.82
C CYS A 444 5.30 -7.24 29.31
N SER A 445 5.30 -8.55 29.41
CA SER A 445 6.31 -9.43 28.84
C SER A 445 5.65 -10.53 28.04
N GLN A 446 6.24 -10.87 26.90
CA GLN A 446 5.80 -11.99 26.09
C GLN A 446 6.69 -13.22 26.37
N PRO A 447 6.17 -14.45 26.18
CA PRO A 447 7.00 -15.65 26.21
C PRO A 447 8.19 -15.54 25.24
N GLU A 448 9.31 -16.19 25.57
CA GLU A 448 10.47 -16.21 24.68
C GLU A 448 10.17 -16.75 23.30
N GLU A 449 9.23 -17.68 23.20
CA GLU A 449 8.75 -18.25 21.94
C GLU A 449 8.09 -17.19 21.05
N VAL A 450 7.33 -16.25 21.62
CA VAL A 450 6.73 -15.12 20.88
C VAL A 450 7.82 -14.15 20.42
N ASN A 451 8.80 -13.83 21.24
CA ASN A 451 9.92 -12.99 20.84
C ASN A 451 10.76 -13.63 19.74
N LEU A 452 11.00 -14.92 19.83
CA LEU A 452 11.68 -15.67 18.77
C LEU A 452 10.88 -15.64 17.47
N THR A 453 9.58 -15.85 17.53
CA THR A 453 8.68 -15.79 16.36
C THR A 453 8.71 -14.41 15.72
N LEU A 454 8.65 -13.33 16.50
CA LEU A 454 8.76 -11.95 15.98
C LEU A 454 10.12 -11.69 15.33
N LYS A 455 11.22 -12.17 15.92
CA LYS A 455 12.55 -12.05 15.31
C LYS A 455 12.63 -12.80 13.98
N ILE A 456 12.05 -13.98 13.88
CA ILE A 456 11.99 -14.74 12.64
C ILE A 456 11.14 -13.97 11.60
N LEU A 457 9.97 -13.47 11.95
CA LEU A 457 9.07 -12.77 11.05
C LEU A 457 9.64 -11.44 10.54
N VAL A 458 10.48 -10.80 11.30
CA VAL A 458 11.07 -9.49 10.94
C VAL A 458 12.45 -9.61 10.29
N SER A 459 13.20 -10.63 10.59
CA SER A 459 14.58 -10.79 10.10
C SER A 459 14.76 -12.03 9.23
N ALA A 460 14.64 -13.22 9.78
CA ALA A 460 15.00 -14.46 9.09
C ALA A 460 14.10 -14.73 7.88
N ALA A 461 12.79 -14.63 8.04
CA ALA A 461 11.85 -14.87 6.94
C ALA A 461 11.94 -13.82 5.83
N PRO A 462 11.97 -12.49 6.12
CA PRO A 462 12.20 -11.49 5.09
C PRO A 462 13.52 -11.66 4.34
N VAL A 463 14.61 -11.97 5.03
CA VAL A 463 15.93 -12.20 4.39
C VAL A 463 15.86 -13.40 3.45
N ALA A 464 15.27 -14.52 3.89
CA ALA A 464 15.11 -15.70 3.06
C ALA A 464 14.26 -15.41 1.80
N LEU A 465 13.16 -14.67 1.95
CA LEU A 465 12.30 -14.26 0.84
C LEU A 465 13.02 -13.31 -0.12
N ILE A 466 13.80 -12.37 0.37
CA ILE A 466 14.61 -11.47 -0.45
C ILE A 466 15.65 -12.25 -1.26
N VAL A 467 16.37 -13.16 -0.63
CA VAL A 467 17.37 -14.01 -1.31
C VAL A 467 16.71 -14.85 -2.41
N LEU A 468 15.59 -15.48 -2.10
CA LEU A 468 14.83 -16.28 -3.07
C LEU A 468 14.31 -15.43 -4.23
N GLY A 469 13.77 -14.24 -3.95
CA GLY A 469 13.30 -13.30 -4.96
C GLY A 469 14.43 -12.82 -5.88
N LEU A 470 15.59 -12.51 -5.33
CA LEU A 470 16.75 -12.09 -6.13
C LEU A 470 17.35 -13.24 -6.96
N LEU A 471 17.33 -14.47 -6.46
CA LEU A 471 17.72 -15.65 -7.24
C LEU A 471 16.78 -15.87 -8.43
N LEU A 472 15.47 -15.73 -8.23
CA LEU A 472 14.49 -15.78 -9.32
C LEU A 472 14.65 -14.63 -10.29
N PHE A 473 15.01 -13.45 -9.81
CA PHE A 473 15.24 -12.28 -10.63
C PHE A 473 16.45 -12.46 -11.58
N LYS A 474 17.42 -13.28 -11.21
CA LYS A 474 18.52 -13.66 -12.10
C LYS A 474 18.04 -14.32 -13.40
N LEU A 475 16.90 -14.97 -13.36
CA LEU A 475 16.27 -15.61 -14.53
C LEU A 475 15.54 -14.61 -15.43
N TYR A 476 15.36 -13.36 -15.02
CA TYR A 476 14.68 -12.32 -15.78
C TYR A 476 15.48 -11.93 -17.03
N PRO A 477 14.90 -12.10 -18.23
CA PRO A 477 15.68 -12.02 -19.47
C PRO A 477 15.89 -10.62 -20.03
N ILE A 478 15.11 -9.63 -19.55
CA ILE A 478 15.17 -8.27 -20.11
C ILE A 478 16.27 -7.49 -19.38
N ASP A 479 17.44 -7.38 -20.02
CA ASP A 479 18.53 -6.50 -19.61
C ASP A 479 18.38 -5.09 -20.22
N GLU A 480 19.31 -4.21 -19.91
CA GLU A 480 19.28 -2.83 -20.38
C GLU A 480 19.40 -2.73 -21.92
N ASP A 481 20.19 -3.61 -22.53
CA ASP A 481 20.35 -3.64 -23.98
C ASP A 481 19.08 -4.07 -24.70
N ARG A 482 18.41 -5.10 -24.19
CA ARG A 482 17.11 -5.55 -24.72
C ARG A 482 16.04 -4.49 -24.52
N ARG A 483 16.02 -3.81 -23.38
CA ARG A 483 15.10 -2.71 -23.12
C ARG A 483 15.26 -1.57 -24.14
N LYS A 484 16.50 -1.16 -24.41
CA LYS A 484 16.80 -0.12 -25.41
C LYS A 484 16.41 -0.55 -26.82
N LYS A 485 16.68 -1.79 -27.18
CA LYS A 485 16.25 -2.36 -28.48
C LYS A 485 14.74 -2.38 -28.63
N ASN A 486 14.00 -2.81 -27.63
CA ASN A 486 12.55 -2.84 -27.61
C ASN A 486 11.96 -1.44 -27.76
N LYS A 487 12.49 -0.47 -27.06
CA LYS A 487 12.05 0.92 -27.11
C LYS A 487 12.27 1.53 -28.49
N LYS A 488 13.42 1.28 -29.10
CA LYS A 488 13.75 1.72 -30.45
C LYS A 488 12.83 1.07 -31.49
N ALA A 489 12.59 -0.24 -31.40
CA ALA A 489 11.72 -0.96 -32.31
C ALA A 489 10.25 -0.46 -32.22
N LEU A 490 9.74 -0.13 -31.02
CA LEU A 490 8.43 0.46 -30.85
C LEU A 490 8.33 1.87 -31.44
N GLN A 491 9.38 2.68 -31.32
CA GLN A 491 9.43 4.00 -31.95
C GLN A 491 9.39 3.90 -33.47
N ASP A 492 10.15 2.98 -34.06
CA ASP A 492 10.17 2.73 -35.49
C ASP A 492 8.80 2.24 -36.01
N LEU A 493 8.12 1.35 -35.28
CA LEU A 493 6.77 0.90 -35.61
C LEU A 493 5.74 2.03 -35.56
N ARG A 494 5.83 2.92 -34.56
CA ARG A 494 4.95 4.09 -34.47
C ARG A 494 5.18 5.06 -35.63
N TRP A 495 6.44 5.26 -36.01
CA TRP A 495 6.77 6.10 -37.16
C TRP A 495 6.23 5.54 -38.47
N LEU A 496 6.34 4.22 -38.69
CA LEU A 496 5.80 3.55 -39.86
C LEU A 496 4.26 3.57 -39.90
N ALA A 497 3.61 3.54 -38.76
CA ALA A 497 2.14 3.61 -38.67
C ALA A 497 1.60 5.04 -38.85
N ALA A 498 2.44 6.06 -38.67
CA ALA A 498 2.07 7.48 -38.80
C ALA A 498 2.28 8.02 -40.24
N ASN A 499 3.07 7.32 -41.08
CA ASN A 499 3.31 7.61 -42.50
C ASN A 499 2.58 6.65 -43.39
#